data_6428e109f9f4bf3ea759817ebc80f2cc
#
_entry.id   6428e109f9f4bf3ea759817ebc80f2cc
#
_cell.length_a   1.000
_cell.length_b   1.000
_cell.length_c   1.000
_cell.angle_alpha   90.00
_cell.angle_beta   90.00
_cell.angle_gamma   90.00
#
_symmetry.space_group_name_H-M   'P 1'
#
loop_
_entity.id
_entity.type
_entity.pdbx_description
1 polymer ?
#
loop_
_entity_poly.entity_id
_entity_poly.type
_entity_poly.pdbx_seq_one_letter_code
_entity_poly.pdbx_strand_id
1 'polypeptide(L)'
;MEEEIKKVIKNKTVVITGGAGTIGSAVLETIMNYEPKKVIVLDFSEKGIFKIENKIQSEKCKAILCNINNTNKVEEIFKEFKPEIVIHTAAYKHVPIMEKNPIEAITNNILGTYNLIQISEKYKVKKFLLISTDKAVEPINIMGATKRICELLIKSKSNSKVTDFFAVRFGNVKESSGSLLEIVKEQIKNKEPITLTDSRMERYFMSIEEAVELILRTISISEKGKIYLLDIGEPVNIYNFIKNTLKEANMDLPIKNIGIRPGEKLTEKLYYDFEKIQHTKYKKVLKIEDESQEVSSIQEKVEKIKHIIEKEYDQKQEIYFIINSIIPTYKREE
;
A
#
# COMPACT_ATOMS: atom_id res chain seq x y z
N MET A 1 -11.35 13.29 19.09
CA MET A 1 -10.88 12.44 17.95
C MET A 1 -9.55 12.92 17.38
N GLU A 2 -9.43 14.16 16.95
CA GLU A 2 -8.17 14.76 16.50
C GLU A 2 -7.09 14.77 17.59
N GLU A 3 -7.46 14.94 18.84
CA GLU A 3 -6.57 14.88 19.99
C GLU A 3 -5.80 13.56 20.13
N GLU A 4 -6.38 12.43 19.75
CA GLU A 4 -5.69 11.14 19.84
C GLU A 4 -4.63 10.99 18.75
N ILE A 5 -4.93 11.44 17.53
CA ILE A 5 -3.95 11.49 16.44
C ILE A 5 -2.83 12.48 16.82
N LYS A 6 -3.20 13.65 17.34
CA LYS A 6 -2.25 14.65 17.79
C LYS A 6 -1.31 14.11 18.88
N LYS A 7 -1.82 13.37 19.87
CA LYS A 7 -0.98 12.71 20.90
C LYS A 7 0.08 11.78 20.33
N VAL A 8 -0.22 11.09 19.23
CA VAL A 8 0.72 10.16 18.60
C VAL A 8 1.74 10.90 17.72
N ILE A 9 1.34 11.94 17.01
CA ILE A 9 2.16 12.64 15.99
C ILE A 9 2.94 13.82 16.55
N LYS A 10 2.35 14.57 17.51
CA LYS A 10 2.97 15.79 18.05
C LYS A 10 4.36 15.53 18.57
N ASN A 11 5.30 16.40 18.18
CA ASN A 11 6.72 16.35 18.56
C ASN A 11 7.44 15.05 18.16
N LYS A 12 6.90 14.26 17.20
CA LYS A 12 7.51 13.04 16.68
C LYS A 12 8.21 13.28 15.35
N THR A 13 9.29 12.53 15.13
CA THR A 13 9.90 12.42 13.81
C THR A 13 9.25 11.29 13.06
N VAL A 14 8.67 11.61 11.91
CA VAL A 14 7.92 10.67 11.06
C VAL A 14 8.65 10.49 9.73
N VAL A 15 8.84 9.24 9.29
CA VAL A 15 9.29 8.91 7.93
C VAL A 15 8.08 8.44 7.13
N ILE A 16 7.90 9.00 5.94
CA ILE A 16 6.90 8.56 4.95
C ILE A 16 7.66 8.08 3.72
N THR A 17 7.59 6.78 3.41
CA THR A 17 8.15 6.25 2.16
C THR A 17 7.09 6.24 1.07
N GLY A 18 7.46 6.47 -0.18
CA GLY A 18 6.48 6.67 -1.26
C GLY A 18 5.66 7.95 -1.07
N GLY A 19 6.27 8.94 -0.39
CA GLY A 19 5.57 10.14 0.01
C GLY A 19 5.22 11.10 -1.12
N ALA A 20 5.73 10.88 -2.33
CA ALA A 20 5.30 11.59 -3.53
C ALA A 20 4.12 10.93 -4.25
N GLY A 21 3.72 9.72 -3.81
CA GLY A 21 2.51 9.04 -4.30
C GLY A 21 1.23 9.66 -3.71
N THR A 22 0.07 9.24 -4.23
CA THR A 22 -1.25 9.78 -3.84
C THR A 22 -1.50 9.72 -2.33
N ILE A 23 -1.35 8.53 -1.73
CA ILE A 23 -1.61 8.36 -0.29
C ILE A 23 -0.50 9.03 0.54
N GLY A 24 0.76 8.83 0.16
CA GLY A 24 1.89 9.38 0.92
C GLY A 24 1.87 10.91 0.99
N SER A 25 1.56 11.60 -0.11
CA SER A 25 1.48 13.07 -0.14
C SER A 25 0.28 13.60 0.66
N ALA A 26 -0.86 12.94 0.58
CA ALA A 26 -2.04 13.33 1.36
C ALA A 26 -1.84 13.09 2.87
N VAL A 27 -1.19 11.97 3.25
CA VAL A 27 -0.77 11.72 4.63
C VAL A 27 0.20 12.79 5.11
N LEU A 28 1.21 13.16 4.29
CA LEU A 28 2.15 14.24 4.61
C LEU A 28 1.41 15.55 4.93
N GLU A 29 0.54 16.00 4.02
CA GLU A 29 -0.21 17.24 4.19
C GLU A 29 -1.04 17.24 5.47
N THR A 30 -1.70 16.13 5.76
CA THR A 30 -2.54 16.00 6.97
C THR A 30 -1.69 15.94 8.24
N ILE A 31 -0.57 15.21 8.26
CA ILE A 31 0.30 15.09 9.43
C ILE A 31 0.91 16.44 9.81
N MET A 32 1.22 17.29 8.84
CA MET A 32 1.77 18.62 9.13
C MET A 32 0.87 19.46 10.05
N ASN A 33 -0.44 19.23 10.05
CA ASN A 33 -1.40 19.91 10.94
C ASN A 33 -1.34 19.42 12.39
N TYR A 34 -0.69 18.28 12.67
CA TYR A 34 -0.58 17.71 14.02
C TYR A 34 0.75 18.04 14.73
N GLU A 35 1.42 19.10 14.32
CA GLU A 35 2.64 19.63 14.96
C GLU A 35 3.76 18.55 15.11
N PRO A 36 4.16 17.83 14.04
CA PRO A 36 5.27 16.90 14.12
C PRO A 36 6.57 17.64 14.46
N LYS A 37 7.55 16.94 15.04
CA LYS A 37 8.90 17.47 15.19
C LYS A 37 9.56 17.61 13.83
N LYS A 38 9.49 16.56 13.01
CA LYS A 38 10.00 16.53 11.64
C LYS A 38 9.29 15.45 10.82
N VAL A 39 9.05 15.71 9.55
CA VAL A 39 8.57 14.71 8.59
C VAL A 39 9.62 14.55 7.50
N ILE A 40 10.11 13.32 7.33
CA ILE A 40 11.06 12.96 6.29
C ILE A 40 10.31 12.17 5.22
N VAL A 41 10.29 12.68 4.02
CA VAL A 41 9.66 12.05 2.86
C VAL A 41 10.71 11.36 2.03
N LEU A 42 10.53 10.07 1.78
CA LEU A 42 11.39 9.28 0.90
C LEU A 42 10.60 8.87 -0.35
N ASP A 43 11.13 9.22 -1.50
CA ASP A 43 10.57 8.77 -2.78
C ASP A 43 11.68 8.63 -3.83
N PHE A 44 11.51 7.74 -4.79
CA PHE A 44 12.47 7.57 -5.89
C PHE A 44 12.17 8.48 -7.09
N SER A 45 11.00 9.15 -7.09
CA SER A 45 10.58 10.06 -8.15
C SER A 45 11.14 11.47 -7.93
N GLU A 46 12.14 11.85 -8.74
CA GLU A 46 12.69 13.22 -8.72
C GLU A 46 11.59 14.28 -8.92
N LYS A 47 10.72 14.09 -9.93
CA LYS A 47 9.57 14.96 -10.18
C LYS A 47 8.62 15.02 -8.98
N GLY A 48 8.45 13.90 -8.28
CA GLY A 48 7.61 13.83 -7.08
C GLY A 48 8.21 14.60 -5.91
N ILE A 49 9.50 14.44 -5.65
CA ILE A 49 10.23 15.18 -4.62
C ILE A 49 10.18 16.69 -4.89
N PHE A 50 10.44 17.11 -6.12
CA PHE A 50 10.33 18.52 -6.52
C PHE A 50 8.94 19.12 -6.24
N LYS A 51 7.86 18.37 -6.53
CA LYS A 51 6.49 18.81 -6.21
C LYS A 51 6.26 18.98 -4.71
N ILE A 52 6.79 18.07 -3.89
CA ILE A 52 6.66 18.15 -2.43
C ILE A 52 7.39 19.37 -1.89
N GLU A 53 8.63 19.61 -2.32
CA GLU A 53 9.42 20.77 -1.87
C GLU A 53 8.74 22.10 -2.21
N ASN A 54 8.13 22.19 -3.39
CA ASN A 54 7.38 23.40 -3.77
C ASN A 54 6.05 23.56 -3.02
N LYS A 55 5.39 22.46 -2.66
CA LYS A 55 4.08 22.49 -2.00
C LYS A 55 4.19 22.68 -0.48
N ILE A 56 5.16 22.02 0.15
CA ILE A 56 5.33 22.03 1.62
C ILE A 56 6.55 22.89 1.97
N GLN A 57 6.31 24.18 2.06
CA GLN A 57 7.34 25.16 2.46
C GLN A 57 7.45 25.22 3.99
N SER A 58 8.05 24.19 4.59
CA SER A 58 8.22 24.10 6.03
C SER A 58 9.57 23.47 6.39
N GLU A 59 10.31 24.09 7.30
CA GLU A 59 11.56 23.53 7.84
C GLU A 59 11.37 22.19 8.56
N LYS A 60 10.13 21.87 8.95
CA LYS A 60 9.77 20.60 9.55
C LYS A 60 9.62 19.48 8.53
N CYS A 61 9.55 19.77 7.23
CA CYS A 61 9.47 18.78 6.17
C CYS A 61 10.81 18.70 5.42
N LYS A 62 11.33 17.48 5.22
CA LYS A 62 12.51 17.24 4.39
C LYS A 62 12.18 16.13 3.39
N ALA A 63 12.15 16.47 2.12
CA ALA A 63 11.99 15.53 1.05
C ALA A 63 13.37 15.03 0.57
N ILE A 64 13.52 13.71 0.40
CA ILE A 64 14.79 13.09 0.04
C ILE A 64 14.55 12.13 -1.13
N LEU A 65 15.26 12.34 -2.21
CA LEU A 65 15.29 11.40 -3.34
C LEU A 65 15.99 10.12 -2.89
N CYS A 66 15.21 9.06 -2.68
CA CYS A 66 15.69 7.79 -2.14
C CYS A 66 14.87 6.62 -2.64
N ASN A 67 15.52 5.63 -3.23
CA ASN A 67 14.93 4.32 -3.46
C ASN A 67 15.02 3.52 -2.16
N ILE A 68 13.91 2.94 -1.68
CA ILE A 68 13.85 2.14 -0.45
C ILE A 68 14.70 0.86 -0.51
N ASN A 69 15.08 0.41 -1.69
CA ASN A 69 16.00 -0.73 -1.89
C ASN A 69 17.47 -0.34 -1.69
N ASN A 70 17.78 0.95 -1.65
CA ASN A 70 19.11 1.41 -1.24
C ASN A 70 19.20 1.41 0.29
N THR A 71 19.45 0.24 0.84
CA THR A 71 19.48 0.01 2.30
C THR A 71 20.48 0.90 3.01
N ASN A 72 21.65 1.15 2.43
CA ASN A 72 22.68 2.01 3.02
C ASN A 72 22.16 3.44 3.18
N LYS A 73 21.57 4.00 2.13
CA LYS A 73 21.01 5.35 2.18
C LYS A 73 19.83 5.46 3.16
N VAL A 74 18.95 4.46 3.17
CA VAL A 74 17.84 4.42 4.14
C VAL A 74 18.41 4.35 5.57
N GLU A 75 19.43 3.54 5.80
CA GLU A 75 20.05 3.40 7.10
C GLU A 75 20.72 4.70 7.58
N GLU A 76 21.43 5.42 6.71
CA GLU A 76 21.99 6.73 6.98
C GLU A 76 20.89 7.73 7.40
N ILE A 77 19.76 7.73 6.69
CA ILE A 77 18.60 8.60 7.01
C ILE A 77 18.05 8.25 8.39
N PHE A 78 17.88 6.97 8.70
CA PHE A 78 17.37 6.55 10.02
C PHE A 78 18.34 6.89 11.15
N LYS A 79 19.64 6.77 10.91
CA LYS A 79 20.69 7.18 11.86
C LYS A 79 20.67 8.67 12.13
N GLU A 80 20.54 9.50 11.07
CA GLU A 80 20.50 10.97 11.16
C GLU A 80 19.24 11.46 11.88
N PHE A 81 18.04 11.01 11.40
CA PHE A 81 16.77 11.58 11.84
C PHE A 81 16.13 10.84 13.00
N LYS A 82 16.53 9.61 13.31
CA LYS A 82 16.00 8.76 14.39
C LYS A 82 14.47 8.76 14.43
N PRO A 83 13.81 8.29 13.36
CA PRO A 83 12.35 8.33 13.27
C PRO A 83 11.69 7.52 14.37
N GLU A 84 10.60 8.04 14.91
CA GLU A 84 9.76 7.35 15.89
C GLU A 84 8.58 6.65 15.21
N ILE A 85 8.16 7.13 14.04
CA ILE A 85 7.05 6.58 13.27
C ILE A 85 7.48 6.42 11.81
N VAL A 86 7.17 5.27 11.23
CA VAL A 86 7.31 5.00 9.79
C VAL A 86 5.94 4.72 9.20
N ILE A 87 5.60 5.42 8.14
CA ILE A 87 4.40 5.19 7.33
C ILE A 87 4.88 4.74 5.95
N HIS A 88 4.77 3.44 5.70
CA HIS A 88 5.28 2.80 4.50
C HIS A 88 4.21 2.73 3.42
N THR A 89 4.21 3.70 2.49
CA THR A 89 3.28 3.76 1.36
C THR A 89 3.93 3.39 0.03
N ALA A 90 5.27 3.28 -0.01
CA ALA A 90 6.00 2.93 -1.23
C ALA A 90 5.67 1.50 -1.68
N ALA A 91 5.10 1.37 -2.88
CA ALA A 91 4.86 0.08 -3.53
C ALA A 91 4.56 0.29 -5.01
N TYR A 92 4.90 -0.70 -5.85
CA TYR A 92 4.35 -0.82 -7.19
C TYR A 92 2.95 -1.43 -7.11
N LYS A 93 1.95 -0.78 -7.69
CA LYS A 93 0.53 -1.13 -7.50
C LYS A 93 -0.23 -1.53 -8.78
N HIS A 94 0.31 -1.26 -9.96
CA HIS A 94 -0.38 -1.50 -11.22
C HIS A 94 -0.27 -2.96 -11.65
N VAL A 95 -1.35 -3.73 -11.44
CA VAL A 95 -1.41 -5.17 -11.69
C VAL A 95 -0.88 -5.54 -13.08
N PRO A 96 -1.37 -4.97 -14.22
CA PRO A 96 -0.92 -5.40 -15.54
C PRO A 96 0.57 -5.13 -15.82
N ILE A 97 1.15 -4.11 -15.15
CA ILE A 97 2.58 -3.80 -15.29
C ILE A 97 3.40 -4.79 -14.47
N MET A 98 2.94 -5.12 -13.25
CA MET A 98 3.67 -6.03 -12.37
C MET A 98 3.64 -7.48 -12.87
N GLU A 99 2.56 -7.91 -13.52
CA GLU A 99 2.52 -9.22 -14.20
C GLU A 99 3.62 -9.36 -15.26
N LYS A 100 3.95 -8.27 -15.96
CA LYS A 100 5.04 -8.23 -16.94
C LYS A 100 6.43 -8.06 -16.29
N ASN A 101 6.49 -7.54 -15.07
CA ASN A 101 7.72 -7.22 -14.34
C ASN A 101 7.72 -7.80 -12.92
N PRO A 102 7.59 -9.12 -12.75
CA PRO A 102 7.40 -9.73 -11.45
C PRO A 102 8.60 -9.55 -10.51
N ILE A 103 9.81 -9.59 -11.01
CA ILE A 103 11.03 -9.38 -10.20
C ILE A 103 11.05 -7.97 -9.62
N GLU A 104 10.66 -6.96 -10.40
CA GLU A 104 10.55 -5.58 -9.91
C GLU A 104 9.50 -5.45 -8.80
N ALA A 105 8.34 -6.13 -8.97
CA ALA A 105 7.32 -6.16 -7.93
C ALA A 105 7.85 -6.78 -6.62
N ILE A 106 8.57 -7.90 -6.72
CA ILE A 106 9.15 -8.62 -5.58
C ILE A 106 10.23 -7.76 -4.91
N THR A 107 11.16 -7.24 -5.69
CA THR A 107 12.28 -6.42 -5.19
C THR A 107 11.76 -5.18 -4.48
N ASN A 108 10.86 -4.43 -5.12
CA ASN A 108 10.36 -3.20 -4.52
C ASN A 108 9.40 -3.46 -3.36
N ASN A 109 8.41 -4.33 -3.55
CA ASN A 109 7.35 -4.49 -2.55
C ASN A 109 7.79 -5.41 -1.39
N ILE A 110 8.39 -6.58 -1.68
CA ILE A 110 8.78 -7.54 -0.63
C ILE A 110 10.11 -7.13 0.00
N LEU A 111 11.18 -7.04 -0.80
CA LEU A 111 12.52 -6.80 -0.24
C LEU A 111 12.63 -5.37 0.32
N GLY A 112 12.05 -4.37 -0.35
CA GLY A 112 11.98 -3.02 0.18
C GLY A 112 11.27 -2.95 1.53
N THR A 113 10.12 -3.61 1.69
CA THR A 113 9.39 -3.70 2.97
C THR A 113 10.21 -4.45 4.02
N TYR A 114 10.80 -5.60 3.65
CA TYR A 114 11.62 -6.40 4.55
C TYR A 114 12.80 -5.60 5.11
N ASN A 115 13.54 -4.92 4.25
CA ASN A 115 14.66 -4.06 4.64
C ASN A 115 14.22 -2.93 5.58
N LEU A 116 13.10 -2.26 5.28
CA LEU A 116 12.54 -1.22 6.14
C LEU A 116 12.13 -1.75 7.51
N ILE A 117 11.58 -2.96 7.61
CA ILE A 117 11.27 -3.62 8.88
C ILE A 117 12.54 -3.83 9.69
N GLN A 118 13.61 -4.40 9.08
CA GLN A 118 14.88 -4.65 9.77
C GLN A 118 15.53 -3.35 10.26
N ILE A 119 15.57 -2.32 9.41
CA ILE A 119 16.12 -1.00 9.76
C ILE A 119 15.28 -0.37 10.88
N SER A 120 13.95 -0.48 10.83
CA SER A 120 13.06 0.07 11.86
C SER A 120 13.29 -0.57 13.24
N GLU A 121 13.50 -1.88 13.32
CA GLU A 121 13.86 -2.55 14.56
C GLU A 121 15.25 -2.11 15.06
N LYS A 122 16.25 -2.07 14.16
CA LYS A 122 17.63 -1.66 14.48
C LYS A 122 17.66 -0.25 15.08
N TYR A 123 16.90 0.69 14.52
CA TYR A 123 16.85 2.09 14.98
C TYR A 123 15.72 2.39 15.96
N LYS A 124 15.06 1.34 16.49
CA LYS A 124 14.06 1.42 17.57
C LYS A 124 12.88 2.35 17.25
N VAL A 125 12.41 2.31 16.00
CA VAL A 125 11.15 2.96 15.61
C VAL A 125 10.03 2.48 16.52
N LYS A 126 9.16 3.37 16.97
CA LYS A 126 8.07 3.00 17.87
C LYS A 126 6.88 2.38 17.14
N LYS A 127 6.50 2.97 16.00
CA LYS A 127 5.38 2.51 15.18
C LYS A 127 5.77 2.39 13.71
N PHE A 128 5.45 1.25 13.11
CA PHE A 128 5.64 1.01 11.68
C PHE A 128 4.30 0.60 11.07
N LEU A 129 3.76 1.46 10.23
CA LEU A 129 2.54 1.19 9.47
C LEU A 129 2.89 0.77 8.04
N LEU A 130 2.39 -0.37 7.60
CA LEU A 130 2.35 -0.79 6.20
C LEU A 130 1.00 -0.45 5.58
N ILE A 131 1.00 0.24 4.44
CA ILE A 131 -0.21 0.37 3.61
C ILE A 131 -0.36 -0.88 2.74
N SER A 132 -1.47 -1.58 2.88
CA SER A 132 -1.85 -2.78 2.12
C SER A 132 -3.09 -2.53 1.25
N THR A 133 -3.65 -3.59 0.67
CA THR A 133 -4.72 -3.51 -0.33
C THR A 133 -5.65 -4.72 -0.23
N ASP A 134 -6.90 -4.59 -0.70
CA ASP A 134 -7.85 -5.68 -0.94
C ASP A 134 -7.28 -6.80 -1.83
N LYS A 135 -6.38 -6.47 -2.76
CA LYS A 135 -5.73 -7.43 -3.66
C LYS A 135 -4.76 -8.40 -2.97
N ALA A 136 -4.41 -8.13 -1.70
CA ALA A 136 -3.67 -9.06 -0.85
C ALA A 136 -4.51 -10.25 -0.36
N VAL A 137 -5.85 -10.18 -0.52
CA VAL A 137 -6.78 -11.25 -0.16
C VAL A 137 -6.94 -12.20 -1.34
N GLU A 138 -6.71 -13.50 -1.11
CA GLU A 138 -6.77 -14.54 -2.17
C GLU A 138 -6.12 -14.06 -3.48
N PRO A 139 -4.83 -13.67 -3.47
CA PRO A 139 -4.21 -13.01 -4.61
C PRO A 139 -4.12 -13.96 -5.82
N ILE A 140 -4.55 -13.47 -6.98
CA ILE A 140 -4.40 -14.15 -8.28
C ILE A 140 -3.36 -13.47 -9.17
N ASN A 141 -2.71 -12.41 -8.66
CA ASN A 141 -1.69 -11.65 -9.37
C ASN A 141 -0.47 -11.42 -8.48
N ILE A 142 0.69 -11.17 -9.13
CA ILE A 142 1.97 -11.02 -8.41
C ILE A 142 1.95 -9.80 -7.48
N MET A 143 1.32 -8.68 -7.88
CA MET A 143 1.24 -7.48 -7.04
C MET A 143 0.50 -7.78 -5.74
N GLY A 144 -0.66 -8.43 -5.80
CA GLY A 144 -1.42 -8.87 -4.63
C GLY A 144 -0.63 -9.87 -3.78
N ALA A 145 0.04 -10.84 -4.40
CA ALA A 145 0.91 -11.80 -3.70
C ALA A 145 2.03 -11.09 -2.94
N THR A 146 2.71 -10.09 -3.55
CA THR A 146 3.74 -9.31 -2.86
C THR A 146 3.18 -8.58 -1.65
N LYS A 147 1.97 -8.01 -1.74
CA LYS A 147 1.34 -7.30 -0.61
C LYS A 147 0.92 -8.26 0.50
N ARG A 148 0.41 -9.46 0.16
CA ARG A 148 0.11 -10.48 1.17
C ARG A 148 1.39 -10.93 1.90
N ILE A 149 2.49 -11.15 1.21
CA ILE A 149 3.78 -11.46 1.84
C ILE A 149 4.21 -10.34 2.81
N CYS A 150 4.04 -9.07 2.42
CA CYS A 150 4.32 -7.94 3.32
C CYS A 150 3.42 -7.95 4.58
N GLU A 151 2.14 -8.30 4.46
CA GLU A 151 1.25 -8.48 5.63
C GLU A 151 1.74 -9.61 6.54
N LEU A 152 2.18 -10.74 5.98
CA LEU A 152 2.74 -11.85 6.74
C LEU A 152 4.05 -11.46 7.45
N LEU A 153 4.90 -10.65 6.82
CA LEU A 153 6.09 -10.07 7.47
C LEU A 153 5.69 -9.20 8.67
N ILE A 154 4.66 -8.37 8.56
CA ILE A 154 4.13 -7.58 9.68
C ILE A 154 3.63 -8.49 10.81
N LYS A 155 2.84 -9.52 10.48
CA LYS A 155 2.35 -10.51 11.47
C LYS A 155 3.49 -11.22 12.19
N SER A 156 4.58 -11.57 11.48
CA SER A 156 5.76 -12.23 12.07
C SER A 156 6.44 -11.38 13.15
N LYS A 157 6.16 -10.09 13.19
CA LYS A 157 6.71 -9.13 14.17
C LYS A 157 5.78 -8.87 15.36
N SER A 158 4.75 -9.69 15.57
CA SER A 158 3.82 -9.56 16.71
C SER A 158 4.52 -9.57 18.06
N ASN A 159 5.65 -10.27 18.19
CA ASN A 159 6.46 -10.36 19.42
C ASN A 159 7.61 -9.33 19.48
N SER A 160 7.67 -8.36 18.56
CA SER A 160 8.71 -7.32 18.60
C SER A 160 8.65 -6.55 19.92
N LYS A 161 9.82 -6.38 20.57
CA LYS A 161 9.92 -5.69 21.86
C LYS A 161 10.06 -4.16 21.71
N VAL A 162 10.35 -3.69 20.50
CA VAL A 162 10.75 -2.28 20.28
C VAL A 162 9.82 -1.53 19.35
N THR A 163 9.24 -2.20 18.33
CA THR A 163 8.43 -1.57 17.30
C THR A 163 7.05 -2.20 17.24
N ASP A 164 6.01 -1.36 17.19
CA ASP A 164 4.65 -1.79 16.90
C ASP A 164 4.48 -1.84 15.38
N PHE A 165 4.65 -3.04 14.80
CA PHE A 165 4.40 -3.28 13.37
C PHE A 165 2.93 -3.60 13.15
N PHE A 166 2.29 -2.91 12.22
CA PHE A 166 0.90 -3.17 11.85
C PHE A 166 0.65 -2.76 10.39
N ALA A 167 -0.45 -3.24 9.82
CA ALA A 167 -0.84 -2.93 8.45
C ALA A 167 -2.26 -2.39 8.38
N VAL A 168 -2.55 -1.63 7.31
CA VAL A 168 -3.90 -1.17 6.98
C VAL A 168 -4.23 -1.64 5.57
N ARG A 169 -5.33 -2.38 5.43
CA ARG A 169 -5.88 -2.90 4.18
C ARG A 169 -7.10 -2.10 3.78
N PHE A 170 -7.17 -1.68 2.52
CA PHE A 170 -8.34 -1.00 1.95
C PHE A 170 -8.41 -1.21 0.44
N GLY A 171 -9.56 -0.88 -0.17
CA GLY A 171 -9.82 -1.00 -1.59
C GLY A 171 -9.26 0.15 -2.41
N ASN A 172 -9.95 0.50 -3.49
CA ASN A 172 -9.49 1.54 -4.39
C ASN A 172 -9.73 2.93 -3.81
N VAL A 173 -8.77 3.83 -4.02
CA VAL A 173 -8.92 5.24 -3.68
C VAL A 173 -9.23 6.03 -4.95
N LYS A 174 -10.34 6.79 -4.93
CA LYS A 174 -10.75 7.66 -6.03
C LYS A 174 -9.64 8.65 -6.35
N GLU A 175 -9.50 8.99 -7.63
CA GLU A 175 -8.52 10.00 -8.11
C GLU A 175 -7.04 9.69 -7.75
N SER A 176 -6.74 8.43 -7.39
CA SER A 176 -5.36 8.02 -7.23
C SER A 176 -4.67 7.90 -8.60
N SER A 177 -3.36 8.19 -8.63
CA SER A 177 -2.57 8.16 -9.87
C SER A 177 -2.72 6.83 -10.62
N GLY A 178 -3.06 6.91 -11.92
CA GLY A 178 -3.38 5.78 -12.78
C GLY A 178 -4.68 5.05 -12.42
N SER A 179 -5.57 5.69 -11.65
CA SER A 179 -6.89 5.11 -11.31
C SER A 179 -7.84 5.07 -12.49
N LEU A 180 -8.86 4.21 -12.38
CA LEU A 180 -9.93 4.13 -13.37
C LEU A 180 -10.56 5.51 -13.64
N LEU A 181 -10.83 6.29 -12.59
CA LEU A 181 -11.45 7.61 -12.74
C LEU A 181 -10.56 8.59 -13.53
N GLU A 182 -9.24 8.55 -13.28
CA GLU A 182 -8.30 9.38 -14.03
C GLU A 182 -8.30 9.01 -15.52
N ILE A 183 -8.26 7.70 -15.83
CA ILE A 183 -8.34 7.21 -17.22
C ILE A 183 -9.65 7.61 -17.88
N VAL A 184 -10.78 7.44 -17.22
CA VAL A 184 -12.11 7.82 -17.76
C VAL A 184 -12.19 9.33 -17.99
N LYS A 185 -11.71 10.16 -17.07
CA LYS A 185 -11.67 11.62 -17.23
C LYS A 185 -10.79 12.03 -18.43
N GLU A 186 -9.65 11.36 -18.63
CA GLU A 186 -8.77 11.62 -19.77
C GLU A 186 -9.43 11.23 -21.09
N GLN A 187 -10.06 10.06 -21.16
CA GLN A 187 -10.81 9.62 -22.36
C GLN A 187 -11.98 10.54 -22.66
N ILE A 188 -12.71 11.02 -21.66
CA ILE A 188 -13.78 12.03 -21.84
C ILE A 188 -13.20 13.33 -22.41
N LYS A 189 -12.10 13.84 -21.85
CA LYS A 189 -11.43 15.06 -22.31
C LYS A 189 -10.99 14.95 -23.76
N ASN A 190 -10.48 13.79 -24.16
CA ASN A 190 -10.00 13.51 -25.52
C ASN A 190 -11.14 13.11 -26.48
N LYS A 191 -12.39 12.98 -25.98
CA LYS A 191 -13.55 12.48 -26.75
C LYS A 191 -13.32 11.07 -27.34
N GLU A 192 -12.61 10.23 -26.60
CA GLU A 192 -12.32 8.85 -26.97
C GLU A 192 -13.40 7.89 -26.44
N PRO A 193 -13.58 6.70 -27.05
CA PRO A 193 -14.39 5.64 -26.45
C PRO A 193 -13.90 5.28 -25.05
N ILE A 194 -14.81 5.13 -24.09
CA ILE A 194 -14.46 4.74 -22.72
C ILE A 194 -14.15 3.24 -22.70
N THR A 195 -12.98 2.86 -22.25
CA THR A 195 -12.58 1.46 -22.15
C THR A 195 -13.05 0.82 -20.84
N LEU A 196 -13.67 -0.34 -20.93
CA LEU A 196 -14.15 -1.16 -19.81
C LEU A 196 -13.65 -2.59 -19.97
N THR A 197 -13.13 -3.20 -18.93
CA THR A 197 -12.64 -4.59 -18.97
C THR A 197 -13.77 -5.61 -18.97
N ASP A 198 -14.79 -5.43 -18.13
CA ASP A 198 -16.00 -6.26 -18.06
C ASP A 198 -17.13 -5.47 -17.38
N SER A 199 -18.37 -5.57 -17.89
CA SER A 199 -19.54 -4.86 -17.34
C SER A 199 -19.98 -5.36 -15.97
N ARG A 200 -19.56 -6.58 -15.57
CA ARG A 200 -19.85 -7.16 -14.25
C ARG A 200 -18.84 -6.75 -13.19
N MET A 201 -17.78 -6.02 -13.56
CA MET A 201 -16.69 -5.68 -12.65
C MET A 201 -17.17 -4.74 -11.53
N GLU A 202 -16.80 -5.09 -10.31
CA GLU A 202 -17.11 -4.31 -9.11
C GLU A 202 -15.85 -3.93 -8.35
N ARG A 203 -15.83 -2.73 -7.76
CA ARG A 203 -14.72 -2.25 -6.93
C ARG A 203 -15.23 -1.46 -5.74
N TYR A 204 -14.53 -1.59 -4.64
CA TYR A 204 -14.70 -0.73 -3.48
C TYR A 204 -13.97 0.58 -3.68
N PHE A 205 -14.63 1.69 -3.35
CA PHE A 205 -14.04 3.03 -3.51
C PHE A 205 -14.19 3.86 -2.25
N MET A 206 -13.13 4.59 -1.90
CA MET A 206 -13.14 5.63 -0.88
C MET A 206 -12.46 6.89 -1.39
N SER A 207 -12.70 8.04 -0.74
CA SER A 207 -11.98 9.27 -1.08
C SER A 207 -10.55 9.25 -0.49
N ILE A 208 -9.69 10.13 -0.97
CA ILE A 208 -8.33 10.29 -0.43
C ILE A 208 -8.39 10.75 1.02
N GLU A 209 -9.26 11.74 1.30
CA GLU A 209 -9.45 12.34 2.64
C GLU A 209 -9.91 11.27 3.64
N GLU A 210 -10.90 10.46 3.26
CA GLU A 210 -11.39 9.37 4.09
C GLU A 210 -10.30 8.32 4.36
N ALA A 211 -9.54 7.93 3.33
CA ALA A 211 -8.43 6.99 3.50
C ALA A 211 -7.40 7.51 4.50
N VAL A 212 -6.96 8.76 4.35
CA VAL A 212 -5.95 9.38 5.22
C VAL A 212 -6.45 9.50 6.65
N GLU A 213 -7.70 9.95 6.83
CA GLU A 213 -8.30 10.06 8.15
C GLU A 213 -8.31 8.71 8.89
N LEU A 214 -8.77 7.64 8.21
CA LEU A 214 -8.84 6.31 8.80
C LEU A 214 -7.46 5.69 9.03
N ILE A 215 -6.48 5.94 8.14
CA ILE A 215 -5.07 5.55 8.33
C ILE A 215 -4.52 6.18 9.63
N LEU A 216 -4.69 7.48 9.82
CA LEU A 216 -4.18 8.18 11.00
C LEU A 216 -4.91 7.75 12.29
N ARG A 217 -6.20 7.47 12.22
CA ARG A 217 -6.95 6.88 13.34
C ARG A 217 -6.39 5.50 13.70
N THR A 218 -6.05 4.68 12.71
CA THR A 218 -5.47 3.35 12.95
C THR A 218 -4.14 3.45 13.68
N ILE A 219 -3.28 4.44 13.33
CA ILE A 219 -2.01 4.65 14.05
C ILE A 219 -2.23 4.88 15.55
N SER A 220 -3.35 5.52 15.93
CA SER A 220 -3.65 5.83 17.36
C SER A 220 -4.11 4.62 18.17
N ILE A 221 -4.60 3.55 17.52
CA ILE A 221 -5.14 2.35 18.18
C ILE A 221 -4.35 1.08 17.86
N SER A 222 -3.28 1.20 17.08
CA SER A 222 -2.56 0.06 16.52
C SER A 222 -1.98 -0.86 17.59
N GLU A 223 -2.10 -2.16 17.34
CA GLU A 223 -1.51 -3.25 18.10
C GLU A 223 -0.48 -4.00 17.24
N LYS A 224 0.50 -4.62 17.88
CA LYS A 224 1.61 -5.35 17.23
C LYS A 224 1.10 -6.55 16.40
N GLY A 225 1.61 -6.67 15.18
CA GLY A 225 1.32 -7.79 14.30
C GLY A 225 -0.10 -7.81 13.74
N LYS A 226 -0.90 -6.75 13.95
CA LYS A 226 -2.28 -6.72 13.51
C LYS A 226 -2.44 -6.08 12.14
N ILE A 227 -3.44 -6.57 11.42
CA ILE A 227 -3.91 -5.98 10.17
C ILE A 227 -5.25 -5.31 10.47
N TYR A 228 -5.42 -4.10 9.99
CA TYR A 228 -6.67 -3.35 10.08
C TYR A 228 -7.30 -3.24 8.71
N LEU A 229 -8.61 -3.35 8.64
CA LEU A 229 -9.41 -3.14 7.45
C LEU A 229 -10.15 -1.81 7.58
N LEU A 230 -10.03 -0.96 6.56
CA LEU A 230 -10.88 0.22 6.49
C LEU A 230 -12.21 -0.18 5.85
N ASP A 231 -13.31 0.07 6.57
CA ASP A 231 -14.65 -0.17 6.08
C ASP A 231 -15.04 0.90 5.06
N ILE A 232 -15.20 0.49 3.82
CA ILE A 232 -15.46 1.35 2.66
C ILE A 232 -16.85 1.13 2.08
N GLY A 233 -17.72 0.42 2.82
CA GLY A 233 -19.10 0.16 2.42
C GLY A 233 -19.23 -0.86 1.30
N GLU A 234 -20.22 -0.67 0.42
CA GLU A 234 -20.56 -1.61 -0.64
C GLU A 234 -19.73 -1.41 -1.91
N PRO A 235 -19.47 -2.47 -2.67
CA PRO A 235 -18.78 -2.37 -3.95
C PRO A 235 -19.64 -1.64 -4.99
N VAL A 236 -18.99 -0.91 -5.87
CA VAL A 236 -19.61 -0.15 -6.95
C VAL A 236 -19.37 -0.87 -8.28
N ASN A 237 -20.44 -1.10 -9.05
CA ASN A 237 -20.33 -1.63 -10.40
C ASN A 237 -19.70 -0.59 -11.32
N ILE A 238 -18.60 -0.97 -12.01
CA ILE A 238 -17.76 -0.06 -12.81
C ILE A 238 -18.50 0.48 -14.04
N TYR A 239 -19.34 -0.34 -14.67
CA TYR A 239 -20.12 0.11 -15.82
C TYR A 239 -21.11 1.22 -15.44
N ASN A 240 -21.82 1.05 -14.34
CA ASN A 240 -22.74 2.07 -13.83
C ASN A 240 -21.99 3.33 -13.39
N PHE A 241 -20.81 3.17 -12.78
CA PHE A 241 -19.95 4.29 -12.41
C PHE A 241 -19.54 5.12 -13.63
N ILE A 242 -19.09 4.46 -14.72
CA ILE A 242 -18.73 5.13 -15.99
C ILE A 242 -19.94 5.86 -16.58
N LYS A 243 -21.11 5.22 -16.63
CA LYS A 243 -22.36 5.84 -17.13
C LYS A 243 -22.72 7.11 -16.36
N ASN A 244 -22.62 7.07 -15.03
CA ASN A 244 -22.89 8.23 -14.20
C ASN A 244 -21.88 9.36 -14.46
N THR A 245 -20.60 9.04 -14.58
CA THR A 245 -19.53 10.01 -14.90
C THR A 245 -19.75 10.67 -16.27
N LEU A 246 -20.15 9.91 -17.29
CA LEU A 246 -20.49 10.45 -18.61
C LEU A 246 -21.71 11.39 -18.54
N LYS A 247 -22.75 11.00 -17.78
CA LYS A 247 -23.94 11.84 -17.58
C LYS A 247 -23.60 13.15 -16.87
N GLU A 248 -22.78 13.10 -15.82
CA GLU A 248 -22.31 14.30 -15.10
C GLU A 248 -21.48 15.22 -16.00
N ALA A 249 -20.71 14.65 -16.92
CA ALA A 249 -19.94 15.40 -17.91
C ALA A 249 -20.79 15.91 -19.11
N ASN A 250 -22.08 15.59 -19.18
CA ASN A 250 -22.96 15.82 -20.35
C ASN A 250 -22.37 15.27 -21.67
N MET A 251 -21.75 14.09 -21.61
CA MET A 251 -21.11 13.43 -22.75
C MET A 251 -21.82 12.11 -23.07
N ASP A 252 -21.93 11.83 -24.36
CA ASP A 252 -22.42 10.55 -24.90
C ASP A 252 -21.29 9.89 -25.70
N LEU A 253 -20.44 9.13 -24.99
CA LEU A 253 -19.32 8.42 -25.60
C LEU A 253 -19.57 6.90 -25.52
N PRO A 254 -19.20 6.14 -26.57
CA PRO A 254 -19.36 4.70 -26.56
C PRO A 254 -18.47 4.04 -25.50
N ILE A 255 -19.02 3.05 -24.80
CA ILE A 255 -18.26 2.20 -23.86
C ILE A 255 -17.81 0.96 -24.61
N LYS A 256 -16.49 0.77 -24.74
CA LYS A 256 -15.87 -0.35 -25.44
C LYS A 256 -15.38 -1.39 -24.42
N ASN A 257 -15.91 -2.60 -24.49
CA ASN A 257 -15.40 -3.74 -23.70
C ASN A 257 -14.07 -4.23 -24.31
N ILE A 258 -12.99 -4.23 -23.50
CA ILE A 258 -11.64 -4.64 -23.91
C ILE A 258 -11.21 -6.01 -23.36
N GLY A 259 -12.08 -6.69 -22.60
CA GLY A 259 -11.78 -7.95 -21.93
C GLY A 259 -11.03 -7.80 -20.60
N ILE A 260 -11.14 -8.83 -19.77
CA ILE A 260 -10.44 -8.90 -18.47
C ILE A 260 -8.95 -9.03 -18.73
N ARG A 261 -8.14 -8.22 -18.05
CA ARG A 261 -6.68 -8.29 -18.14
C ARG A 261 -6.12 -9.39 -17.22
N PRO A 262 -4.97 -9.99 -17.56
CA PRO A 262 -4.33 -10.97 -16.69
C PRO A 262 -4.16 -10.45 -15.25
N GLY A 263 -4.53 -11.29 -14.29
CA GLY A 263 -4.45 -10.95 -12.87
C GLY A 263 -5.58 -10.06 -12.32
N GLU A 264 -6.59 -9.68 -13.12
CA GLU A 264 -7.75 -8.92 -12.65
C GLU A 264 -8.89 -9.83 -12.21
N LYS A 265 -9.50 -9.52 -11.06
CA LYS A 265 -10.74 -10.17 -10.56
C LYS A 265 -11.97 -9.40 -10.98
N LEU A 266 -13.10 -10.06 -11.16
CA LEU A 266 -14.40 -9.41 -11.31
C LEU A 266 -14.79 -8.61 -10.06
N THR A 267 -14.67 -9.24 -8.89
CA THR A 267 -14.95 -8.64 -7.59
C THR A 267 -13.81 -8.92 -6.63
N GLU A 268 -13.37 -7.93 -5.86
CA GLU A 268 -12.35 -8.08 -4.83
C GLU A 268 -12.99 -8.47 -3.50
N LYS A 269 -12.28 -9.28 -2.69
CA LYS A 269 -12.63 -9.55 -1.28
C LYS A 269 -11.81 -8.63 -0.37
N LEU A 270 -12.40 -8.21 0.73
CA LEU A 270 -11.72 -7.35 1.72
C LEU A 270 -10.97 -8.15 2.79
N TYR A 271 -11.38 -9.39 3.03
CA TYR A 271 -10.78 -10.30 3.99
C TYR A 271 -10.98 -11.76 3.56
N TYR A 272 -10.17 -12.66 4.12
CA TYR A 272 -10.29 -14.11 3.89
C TYR A 272 -11.45 -14.70 4.71
N ASP A 273 -12.02 -15.81 4.26
CA ASP A 273 -13.12 -16.48 4.96
C ASP A 273 -12.73 -16.99 6.37
N PHE A 274 -11.44 -17.24 6.61
CA PHE A 274 -10.90 -17.61 7.93
C PHE A 274 -10.52 -16.41 8.82
N GLU A 275 -10.48 -15.20 8.29
CA GLU A 275 -10.21 -13.99 9.05
C GLU A 275 -11.48 -13.55 9.80
N LYS A 276 -11.37 -13.30 11.12
CA LYS A 276 -12.45 -12.79 11.94
C LYS A 276 -12.34 -11.28 12.05
N ILE A 277 -13.44 -10.59 11.84
CA ILE A 277 -13.50 -9.13 11.90
C ILE A 277 -13.95 -8.69 13.28
N GLN A 278 -13.18 -7.83 13.92
CA GLN A 278 -13.50 -7.19 15.20
C GLN A 278 -13.68 -5.69 15.02
N HIS A 279 -14.72 -5.14 15.63
CA HIS A 279 -14.93 -3.69 15.68
C HIS A 279 -13.91 -3.04 16.60
N THR A 280 -13.41 -1.87 16.20
CA THR A 280 -12.60 -1.02 17.07
C THR A 280 -13.44 0.14 17.62
N LYS A 281 -12.84 1.00 18.41
CA LYS A 281 -13.53 2.23 18.86
C LYS A 281 -13.88 3.19 17.70
N TYR A 282 -13.28 3.02 16.53
CA TYR A 282 -13.62 3.76 15.32
C TYR A 282 -14.47 2.89 14.39
N LYS A 283 -15.72 3.30 14.17
CA LYS A 283 -16.71 2.51 13.42
C LYS A 283 -16.20 1.97 12.09
N LYS A 284 -15.41 2.76 11.35
CA LYS A 284 -14.89 2.41 10.02
C LYS A 284 -13.47 1.82 10.05
N VAL A 285 -12.92 1.53 11.22
CA VAL A 285 -11.63 0.84 11.35
C VAL A 285 -11.89 -0.50 12.03
N LEU A 286 -11.75 -1.55 11.27
CA LEU A 286 -11.97 -2.93 11.72
C LEU A 286 -10.61 -3.60 11.96
N LYS A 287 -10.51 -4.44 12.98
CA LYS A 287 -9.30 -5.22 13.25
C LYS A 287 -9.51 -6.64 12.73
N ILE A 288 -8.54 -7.15 12.00
CA ILE A 288 -8.53 -8.52 11.51
C ILE A 288 -7.84 -9.41 12.54
N GLU A 289 -8.56 -10.41 13.04
CA GLU A 289 -8.00 -11.51 13.81
C GLU A 289 -7.80 -12.71 12.86
N ASP A 290 -6.56 -13.07 12.66
CA ASP A 290 -6.13 -14.15 11.78
C ASP A 290 -5.35 -15.17 12.61
N GLU A 291 -5.94 -16.34 12.79
CA GLU A 291 -5.38 -17.46 13.53
C GLU A 291 -4.51 -18.40 12.64
N SER A 292 -4.30 -18.03 11.37
CA SER A 292 -3.50 -18.85 10.45
C SER A 292 -2.04 -18.94 10.89
N GLN A 293 -1.46 -20.14 10.73
CA GLN A 293 -0.04 -20.41 11.01
C GLN A 293 0.90 -20.02 9.85
N GLU A 294 0.43 -19.27 8.85
CA GLU A 294 1.20 -18.88 7.66
C GLU A 294 2.47 -18.07 7.95
N VAL A 295 2.66 -17.66 9.21
CA VAL A 295 3.76 -16.77 9.64
C VAL A 295 5.06 -17.51 9.88
N SER A 296 5.01 -18.84 10.10
CA SER A 296 6.22 -19.63 10.36
C SER A 296 7.13 -19.61 9.13
N SER A 297 8.41 -19.35 9.35
CA SER A 297 9.45 -19.28 8.30
C SER A 297 9.32 -18.19 7.23
N ILE A 298 8.40 -17.23 7.35
CA ILE A 298 8.24 -16.17 6.34
C ILE A 298 9.54 -15.37 6.13
N GLN A 299 10.24 -15.05 7.20
CA GLN A 299 11.49 -14.29 7.11
C GLN A 299 12.59 -15.09 6.39
N GLU A 300 12.72 -16.38 6.70
CA GLU A 300 13.67 -17.29 6.03
C GLU A 300 13.38 -17.42 4.53
N LYS A 301 12.10 -17.51 4.17
CA LYS A 301 11.67 -17.59 2.78
C LYS A 301 11.98 -16.30 2.01
N VAL A 302 11.77 -15.14 2.65
CA VAL A 302 12.09 -13.83 2.05
C VAL A 302 13.61 -13.65 1.91
N GLU A 303 14.41 -14.11 2.89
CA GLU A 303 15.88 -14.11 2.76
C GLU A 303 16.36 -15.00 1.61
N LYS A 304 15.74 -16.14 1.38
CA LYS A 304 16.04 -16.99 0.21
C LYS A 304 15.73 -16.25 -1.10
N ILE A 305 14.57 -15.60 -1.20
CA ILE A 305 14.21 -14.78 -2.38
C ILE A 305 15.27 -13.69 -2.60
N LYS A 306 15.67 -12.98 -1.55
CA LYS A 306 16.70 -11.95 -1.60
C LYS A 306 18.00 -12.50 -2.16
N HIS A 307 18.47 -13.61 -1.62
CA HIS A 307 19.72 -14.26 -2.06
C HIS A 307 19.69 -14.70 -3.52
N ILE A 308 18.53 -15.21 -4.01
CA ILE A 308 18.36 -15.59 -5.41
C ILE A 308 18.46 -14.36 -6.32
N ILE A 309 17.79 -13.27 -5.96
CA ILE A 309 17.80 -12.01 -6.74
C ILE A 309 19.21 -11.39 -6.78
N GLU A 310 19.94 -11.41 -5.67
CA GLU A 310 21.30 -10.87 -5.57
C GLU A 310 22.33 -11.63 -6.41
N LYS A 311 22.06 -12.90 -6.73
CA LYS A 311 22.97 -13.75 -7.53
C LYS A 311 22.83 -13.57 -9.05
N GLU A 312 21.91 -12.73 -9.50
CA GLU A 312 21.66 -12.45 -10.94
C GLU A 312 21.39 -13.68 -11.83
N TYR A 313 21.06 -14.83 -11.24
CA TYR A 313 20.70 -16.02 -12.02
C TYR A 313 19.23 -15.93 -12.47
N ASP A 314 18.93 -16.42 -13.68
CA ASP A 314 17.56 -16.55 -14.19
C ASP A 314 16.81 -17.68 -13.46
N GLN A 315 16.49 -17.46 -12.18
CA GLN A 315 15.82 -18.41 -11.29
C GLN A 315 14.38 -17.95 -10.98
N LYS A 316 13.70 -17.36 -11.96
CA LYS A 316 12.31 -16.92 -11.79
C LYS A 316 11.41 -18.05 -11.28
N GLN A 317 11.59 -19.28 -11.78
CA GLN A 317 10.81 -20.43 -11.36
C GLN A 317 11.01 -20.77 -9.87
N GLU A 318 12.24 -20.69 -9.36
CA GLU A 318 12.51 -20.93 -7.94
C GLU A 318 11.85 -19.86 -7.06
N ILE A 319 11.89 -18.59 -7.46
CA ILE A 319 11.20 -17.49 -6.77
C ILE A 319 9.69 -17.74 -6.73
N TYR A 320 9.08 -18.13 -7.86
CA TYR A 320 7.66 -18.47 -7.89
C TYR A 320 7.32 -19.68 -7.03
N PHE A 321 8.17 -20.70 -7.01
CA PHE A 321 8.01 -21.84 -6.11
C PHE A 321 7.99 -21.41 -4.65
N ILE A 322 8.90 -20.51 -4.24
CA ILE A 322 8.92 -19.96 -2.88
C ILE A 322 7.65 -19.15 -2.61
N ILE A 323 7.24 -18.27 -3.53
CA ILE A 323 6.01 -17.48 -3.39
C ILE A 323 4.80 -18.39 -3.23
N ASN A 324 4.66 -19.41 -4.05
CA ASN A 324 3.57 -20.39 -3.96
C ASN A 324 3.60 -21.19 -2.65
N SER A 325 4.81 -21.45 -2.11
CA SER A 325 4.96 -22.09 -0.78
C SER A 325 4.53 -21.20 0.38
N ILE A 326 4.49 -19.87 0.17
CA ILE A 326 3.99 -18.89 1.15
C ILE A 326 2.50 -18.67 0.95
N ILE A 327 2.07 -18.57 -0.31
CA ILE A 327 0.69 -18.26 -0.70
C ILE A 327 0.20 -19.36 -1.67
N PRO A 328 -0.31 -20.47 -1.14
CA PRO A 328 -0.75 -21.61 -1.98
C PRO A 328 -1.90 -21.27 -2.93
N THR A 329 -2.65 -20.21 -2.64
CA THR A 329 -3.76 -19.74 -3.47
C THR A 329 -3.31 -18.98 -4.72
N TYR A 330 -2.07 -18.45 -4.70
CA TYR A 330 -1.50 -17.78 -5.86
C TYR A 330 -1.08 -18.81 -6.91
N LYS A 331 -1.79 -18.82 -8.03
CA LYS A 331 -1.41 -19.62 -9.21
C LYS A 331 -1.16 -18.64 -10.35
N ARG A 332 0.05 -18.64 -10.87
CA ARG A 332 0.34 -17.91 -12.10
C ARG A 332 -0.35 -18.64 -13.26
N GLU A 333 -1.17 -17.93 -14.02
CA GLU A 333 -1.59 -18.38 -15.36
C GLU A 333 -0.34 -18.26 -16.26
N GLU A 334 0.05 -19.38 -16.90
CA GLU A 334 1.21 -19.45 -17.80
C GLU A 334 1.00 -18.63 -19.08
#